data_ba02f5ceaecbbfbe14169f5d45b4df1c
#
_entry.id   ba02f5ceaecbbfbe14169f5d45b4df1c
#
_cell.length_a   1.000
_cell.length_b   1.000
_cell.length_c   1.000
_cell.angle_alpha   90.00
_cell.angle_beta   90.00
_cell.angle_gamma   90.00
#
_symmetry.space_group_name_H-M   'P 1'
#
loop_
_entity.id
_entity.type
_entity.pdbx_description
1 polymer ?
#
loop_
_entity_poly.entity_id
_entity_poly.type
_entity_poly.pdbx_seq_one_letter_code
_entity_poly.pdbx_strand_id
1 'polypeptide(L)'
;MYKRQPFDRSPFDGYALHSADAAGASRETPVTLPVTMKLYAGDAPASPLPVGCAARIMTGAPLPEGADCVLMQELTDSGEETVQLYAAMKPQQNVVFRGGDIAAGAVIAEAGTVLSPAHLGVLAGQGYADVPVYKTLTVGVLATGSELLAPGEAWTPGKIYDANGVQNAARLRQLGFAVNRRHCSDDPEEIAREMRELLAECDAVITSGGVSVGQKDYLPAVLEQLNADILFAGVAQKPGSPMLAGKVGGKLVFCLSGNPFAAAATLEQYAVPALLRAAGRCEESCILSLIHISEPTRH
;
A
#
# COMPACT_ATOMS: atom_id res chain seq x y z
N MET A 1 -1.14 18.06 12.46
CA MET A 1 -0.78 19.33 11.79
C MET A 1 -1.02 19.10 10.30
N TYR A 2 -2.04 19.73 9.73
CA TYR A 2 -2.42 19.50 8.34
C TYR A 2 -1.61 20.45 7.46
N LYS A 3 -0.69 19.90 6.67
CA LYS A 3 0.04 20.67 5.66
C LYS A 3 -0.82 20.75 4.41
N ARG A 4 -0.96 21.94 3.87
CA ARG A 4 -1.64 22.26 2.61
C ARG A 4 -0.57 22.51 1.57
N GLN A 5 -0.90 22.47 0.27
CA GLN A 5 -0.23 23.26 -0.73
C GLN A 5 -0.07 24.68 -0.13
N PRO A 6 1.17 25.15 0.10
CA PRO A 6 1.40 26.20 1.10
C PRO A 6 0.97 27.59 0.67
N PHE A 7 0.79 27.82 -0.64
CA PHE A 7 0.51 29.14 -1.23
C PHE A 7 -0.24 29.00 -2.57
N ASP A 8 -0.83 30.10 -3.03
CA ASP A 8 -1.37 30.24 -4.36
C ASP A 8 -0.21 30.34 -5.36
N ARG A 9 -0.28 29.62 -6.48
CA ARG A 9 0.83 29.50 -7.43
C ARG A 9 0.37 29.62 -8.88
N SER A 10 1.32 29.97 -9.75
CA SER A 10 1.11 29.93 -11.18
C SER A 10 1.23 28.48 -11.72
N PRO A 11 0.27 28.00 -12.53
CA PRO A 11 0.41 26.78 -13.32
C PRO A 11 1.17 27.00 -14.65
N PHE A 12 1.45 28.24 -15.03
CA PHE A 12 2.05 28.61 -16.32
C PHE A 12 3.18 29.62 -16.15
N ASP A 13 4.06 29.67 -17.12
CA ASP A 13 4.99 30.78 -17.32
C ASP A 13 4.22 31.96 -17.91
N GLY A 14 4.38 33.16 -17.34
CA GLY A 14 3.62 34.31 -17.76
C GLY A 14 3.78 35.52 -16.86
N TYR A 15 2.69 36.23 -16.65
CA TYR A 15 2.64 37.46 -15.85
C TYR A 15 1.48 37.43 -14.87
N ALA A 16 1.80 37.53 -13.59
CA ALA A 16 0.81 37.78 -12.55
C ALA A 16 0.45 39.25 -12.51
N LEU A 17 -0.83 39.55 -12.43
CA LEU A 17 -1.36 40.92 -12.50
C LEU A 17 -2.72 41.04 -11.79
N HIS A 18 -3.20 42.24 -11.62
CA HIS A 18 -4.60 42.48 -11.29
C HIS A 18 -5.45 42.35 -12.55
N SER A 19 -6.45 41.52 -12.54
CA SER A 19 -7.32 41.27 -13.71
C SER A 19 -7.97 42.56 -14.26
N ALA A 20 -8.26 43.52 -13.38
CA ALA A 20 -8.76 44.82 -13.75
C ALA A 20 -7.80 45.65 -14.64
N ASP A 21 -6.48 45.47 -14.45
CA ASP A 21 -5.45 46.17 -15.23
C ASP A 21 -5.36 45.64 -16.68
N ALA A 22 -5.86 44.41 -16.94
CA ALA A 22 -5.96 43.80 -18.25
C ALA A 22 -7.34 44.05 -18.93
N ALA A 23 -8.21 44.87 -18.33
CA ALA A 23 -9.54 45.11 -18.88
C ALA A 23 -9.48 45.72 -20.29
N GLY A 24 -10.16 45.07 -21.26
CA GLY A 24 -10.18 45.52 -22.66
C GLY A 24 -8.91 45.19 -23.46
N ALA A 25 -7.91 44.52 -22.89
CA ALA A 25 -6.73 44.08 -23.61
C ALA A 25 -7.09 43.12 -24.75
N SER A 26 -6.59 43.39 -25.95
CA SER A 26 -6.70 42.51 -27.11
C SER A 26 -5.44 42.66 -27.98
N ARG A 27 -5.33 41.88 -29.06
CA ARG A 27 -4.25 42.06 -30.04
C ARG A 27 -4.31 43.38 -30.79
N GLU A 28 -5.52 43.92 -30.99
CA GLU A 28 -5.77 45.18 -31.64
C GLU A 28 -5.58 46.38 -30.68
N THR A 29 -5.86 46.16 -29.41
CA THR A 29 -5.75 47.18 -28.35
C THR A 29 -4.94 46.60 -27.16
N PRO A 30 -3.61 46.44 -27.30
CA PRO A 30 -2.81 45.89 -26.22
C PRO A 30 -2.73 46.87 -25.04
N VAL A 31 -2.71 46.31 -23.83
CA VAL A 31 -2.46 47.05 -22.59
C VAL A 31 -0.99 46.85 -22.21
N THR A 32 -0.27 47.94 -21.92
CA THR A 32 1.14 47.87 -21.51
C THR A 32 1.27 48.09 -20.00
N LEU A 33 1.93 47.18 -19.29
CA LEU A 33 2.22 47.31 -17.86
C LEU A 33 3.73 47.25 -17.60
N PRO A 34 4.25 48.00 -16.62
CA PRO A 34 5.62 47.83 -16.14
C PRO A 34 5.76 46.51 -15.40
N VAL A 35 6.87 45.81 -15.62
CA VAL A 35 7.25 44.57 -14.90
C VAL A 35 8.13 44.94 -13.71
N THR A 36 7.58 44.83 -12.50
CA THR A 36 8.24 45.31 -11.27
C THR A 36 8.91 44.20 -10.48
N MET A 37 8.63 42.92 -10.77
CA MET A 37 9.26 41.78 -10.13
C MET A 37 9.32 40.56 -11.04
N LYS A 38 10.26 39.66 -10.74
CA LYS A 38 10.41 38.35 -11.40
C LYS A 38 10.39 37.28 -10.31
N LEU A 39 9.54 36.27 -10.49
CA LEU A 39 9.28 35.23 -9.49
C LEU A 39 9.49 33.85 -10.11
N TYR A 40 10.35 33.08 -9.47
CA TYR A 40 10.66 31.70 -9.84
C TYR A 40 10.11 30.73 -8.78
N ALA A 41 10.01 29.45 -9.15
CA ALA A 41 9.69 28.41 -8.16
C ALA A 41 10.75 28.37 -7.05
N GLY A 42 10.30 28.50 -5.81
CA GLY A 42 11.18 28.58 -4.62
C GLY A 42 11.37 30.02 -4.10
N ASP A 43 11.01 31.04 -4.86
CA ASP A 43 11.04 32.42 -4.38
C ASP A 43 9.91 32.69 -3.37
N ALA A 44 10.09 33.75 -2.57
CA ALA A 44 9.04 34.34 -1.74
C ALA A 44 8.87 35.80 -2.17
N PRO A 45 7.68 36.23 -2.63
CA PRO A 45 7.45 37.63 -2.97
C PRO A 45 7.74 38.53 -1.76
N ALA A 46 8.61 39.52 -1.95
CA ALA A 46 9.06 40.42 -0.86
C ALA A 46 8.05 41.53 -0.55
N SER A 47 7.13 41.83 -1.49
CA SER A 47 6.12 42.88 -1.35
C SER A 47 4.88 42.56 -2.18
N PRO A 48 3.72 43.16 -1.88
CA PRO A 48 2.56 43.12 -2.75
C PRO A 48 2.85 43.69 -4.15
N LEU A 49 2.15 43.18 -5.16
CA LEU A 49 2.19 43.72 -6.51
C LEU A 49 1.41 45.05 -6.58
N PRO A 50 2.05 46.16 -6.98
CA PRO A 50 1.34 47.44 -7.15
C PRO A 50 0.27 47.33 -8.25
N VAL A 51 -0.82 48.05 -8.06
CA VAL A 51 -1.86 48.23 -9.13
C VAL A 51 -1.24 48.88 -10.36
N GLY A 52 -1.62 48.46 -11.55
CA GLY A 52 -1.08 48.93 -12.80
C GLY A 52 0.32 48.34 -13.12
N CYS A 53 0.74 47.29 -12.42
CA CYS A 53 2.02 46.59 -12.64
C CYS A 53 1.80 45.11 -12.93
N ALA A 54 2.79 44.46 -13.49
CA ALA A 54 2.88 43.01 -13.70
C ALA A 54 4.12 42.44 -13.00
N ALA A 55 3.98 41.20 -12.55
CA ALA A 55 5.10 40.38 -12.09
C ALA A 55 5.35 39.26 -13.09
N ARG A 56 6.55 39.18 -13.67
CA ARG A 56 6.90 38.01 -14.47
C ARG A 56 6.99 36.81 -13.55
N ILE A 57 6.22 35.76 -13.86
CA ILE A 57 6.06 34.59 -12.98
C ILE A 57 6.30 33.31 -13.79
N MET A 58 7.02 32.36 -13.18
CA MET A 58 7.26 31.04 -13.76
C MET A 58 6.36 30.00 -13.12
N THR A 59 6.15 28.90 -13.82
CA THR A 59 5.38 27.74 -13.35
C THR A 59 5.85 27.30 -11.96
N GLY A 60 4.90 27.16 -11.03
CA GLY A 60 5.18 26.77 -9.64
C GLY A 60 5.59 27.91 -8.71
N ALA A 61 5.85 29.12 -9.23
CA ALA A 61 6.16 30.27 -8.40
C ALA A 61 4.94 30.76 -7.62
N PRO A 62 5.12 31.28 -6.39
CA PRO A 62 4.03 31.83 -5.59
C PRO A 62 3.46 33.10 -6.21
N LEU A 63 2.14 33.22 -6.16
CA LEU A 63 1.44 34.41 -6.60
C LEU A 63 1.71 35.55 -5.60
N PRO A 64 2.16 36.75 -6.03
CA PRO A 64 2.35 37.86 -5.12
C PRO A 64 0.99 38.37 -4.62
N GLU A 65 0.97 38.86 -3.37
CA GLU A 65 -0.21 39.52 -2.82
C GLU A 65 -0.65 40.68 -3.73
N GLY A 66 -1.96 40.79 -3.97
CA GLY A 66 -2.55 41.78 -4.86
C GLY A 66 -2.79 41.24 -6.27
N ALA A 67 -1.98 40.33 -6.79
CA ALA A 67 -2.31 39.68 -8.07
C ALA A 67 -3.48 38.70 -7.89
N ASP A 68 -4.39 38.67 -8.84
CA ASP A 68 -5.57 37.80 -8.83
C ASP A 68 -5.69 36.89 -10.05
N CYS A 69 -4.78 37.04 -11.03
CA CYS A 69 -4.74 36.20 -12.24
C CYS A 69 -3.31 36.04 -12.77
N VAL A 70 -3.13 35.09 -13.69
CA VAL A 70 -1.89 34.89 -14.43
C VAL A 70 -2.20 34.85 -15.93
N LEU A 71 -1.66 35.80 -16.70
CA LEU A 71 -1.71 35.78 -18.16
C LEU A 71 -0.52 34.95 -18.66
N MET A 72 -0.78 33.95 -19.51
CA MET A 72 0.25 33.13 -20.13
C MET A 72 1.16 33.97 -21.02
N GLN A 73 2.46 33.67 -21.05
CA GLN A 73 3.42 34.45 -21.85
C GLN A 73 3.12 34.44 -23.34
N GLU A 74 2.46 33.42 -23.87
CA GLU A 74 2.06 33.30 -25.28
C GLU A 74 0.99 34.36 -25.69
N LEU A 75 0.37 34.97 -24.71
CA LEU A 75 -0.60 36.06 -24.89
C LEU A 75 -0.01 37.45 -24.59
N THR A 76 1.33 37.58 -24.68
CA THR A 76 2.09 38.79 -24.42
C THR A 76 3.23 38.92 -25.43
N ASP A 77 3.96 40.06 -25.40
CA ASP A 77 5.23 40.23 -26.10
C ASP A 77 6.46 39.69 -25.36
N SER A 78 6.24 39.04 -24.19
CA SER A 78 7.28 38.54 -23.30
C SER A 78 8.30 39.60 -22.81
N GLY A 79 7.87 40.84 -22.65
CA GLY A 79 8.69 41.96 -22.28
C GLY A 79 9.28 41.86 -20.88
N GLU A 80 10.52 42.34 -20.69
CA GLU A 80 11.30 42.19 -19.44
C GLU A 80 11.14 43.36 -18.45
N GLU A 81 11.01 44.58 -18.98
CA GLU A 81 10.83 45.82 -18.19
C GLU A 81 9.36 46.33 -18.28
N THR A 82 8.75 46.15 -19.43
CA THR A 82 7.33 46.37 -19.66
C THR A 82 6.78 45.21 -20.47
N VAL A 83 5.51 44.86 -20.28
CA VAL A 83 4.85 43.80 -21.03
C VAL A 83 3.59 44.30 -21.70
N GLN A 84 3.38 43.90 -22.96
CA GLN A 84 2.14 44.12 -23.69
C GLN A 84 1.21 42.90 -23.52
N LEU A 85 0.02 43.15 -23.01
CA LEU A 85 -1.00 42.13 -22.78
C LEU A 85 -1.94 42.09 -23.99
N TYR A 86 -2.12 40.92 -24.58
CA TYR A 86 -2.96 40.71 -25.77
C TYR A 86 -4.31 40.06 -25.46
N ALA A 87 -4.64 39.86 -24.18
CA ALA A 87 -5.91 39.31 -23.77
C ALA A 87 -6.38 39.88 -22.42
N ALA A 88 -7.67 40.13 -22.29
CA ALA A 88 -8.27 40.43 -21.00
C ALA A 88 -8.36 39.21 -20.11
N MET A 89 -8.23 39.41 -18.80
CA MET A 89 -8.26 38.36 -17.79
C MET A 89 -9.46 38.51 -16.88
N LYS A 90 -9.95 37.37 -16.37
CA LYS A 90 -10.95 37.33 -15.32
C LYS A 90 -10.26 37.13 -13.95
N PRO A 91 -10.85 37.63 -12.86
CA PRO A 91 -10.37 37.28 -11.51
C PRO A 91 -10.22 35.77 -11.33
N GLN A 92 -9.16 35.34 -10.67
CA GLN A 92 -8.84 33.98 -10.36
C GLN A 92 -8.46 33.05 -11.55
N GLN A 93 -8.39 33.63 -12.75
CA GLN A 93 -8.02 32.87 -13.95
C GLN A 93 -6.56 32.46 -13.91
N ASN A 94 -6.30 31.17 -14.20
CA ASN A 94 -4.94 30.57 -14.22
C ASN A 94 -4.22 30.68 -12.87
N VAL A 95 -4.92 30.54 -11.75
CA VAL A 95 -4.35 30.45 -10.41
C VAL A 95 -4.66 29.10 -9.80
N VAL A 96 -3.63 28.42 -9.31
CA VAL A 96 -3.81 27.21 -8.48
C VAL A 96 -3.82 27.66 -7.04
N PHE A 97 -4.99 27.60 -6.42
CA PHE A 97 -5.18 28.08 -5.05
C PHE A 97 -4.58 27.14 -4.02
N ARG A 98 -4.15 27.72 -2.92
CA ARG A 98 -3.73 27.02 -1.71
C ARG A 98 -4.76 25.97 -1.30
N GLY A 99 -4.35 24.71 -1.27
CA GLY A 99 -5.22 23.58 -0.94
C GLY A 99 -6.13 23.12 -2.09
N GLY A 100 -5.94 23.62 -3.33
CA GLY A 100 -6.70 23.21 -4.51
C GLY A 100 -6.49 21.75 -4.88
N ASP A 101 -5.26 21.23 -4.72
CA ASP A 101 -4.97 19.81 -4.98
C ASP A 101 -5.41 18.92 -3.81
N ILE A 102 -5.13 19.34 -2.55
CA ILE A 102 -5.49 18.62 -1.34
C ILE A 102 -5.97 19.63 -0.30
N ALA A 103 -7.23 19.57 0.05
CA ALA A 103 -7.82 20.41 1.08
C ALA A 103 -7.28 20.07 2.48
N ALA A 104 -7.25 21.07 3.37
CA ALA A 104 -6.93 20.81 4.76
C ALA A 104 -7.99 19.91 5.40
N GLY A 105 -7.54 18.85 6.08
CA GLY A 105 -8.42 17.86 6.69
C GLY A 105 -8.84 16.72 5.75
N ALA A 106 -8.46 16.75 4.45
CA ALA A 106 -8.67 15.63 3.57
C ALA A 106 -7.89 14.41 4.05
N VAL A 107 -8.53 13.25 4.06
CA VAL A 107 -7.91 11.98 4.38
C VAL A 107 -7.15 11.47 3.15
N ILE A 108 -5.84 11.29 3.30
CA ILE A 108 -4.97 10.77 2.21
C ILE A 108 -5.03 9.24 2.16
N ALA A 109 -5.09 8.61 3.32
CA ALA A 109 -5.21 7.16 3.47
C ALA A 109 -5.97 6.84 4.75
N GLU A 110 -6.90 5.91 4.67
CA GLU A 110 -7.61 5.37 5.84
C GLU A 110 -6.75 4.36 6.59
N ALA A 111 -7.07 4.12 7.87
CA ALA A 111 -6.44 3.04 8.63
C ALA A 111 -6.71 1.69 7.93
N GLY A 112 -5.65 0.88 7.73
CA GLY A 112 -5.73 -0.39 7.02
C GLY A 112 -5.47 -0.30 5.50
N THR A 113 -5.31 0.91 4.96
CA THR A 113 -4.90 1.09 3.56
C THR A 113 -3.46 0.61 3.36
N VAL A 114 -3.23 -0.21 2.34
CA VAL A 114 -1.88 -0.55 1.90
C VAL A 114 -1.28 0.65 1.16
N LEU A 115 -0.22 1.23 1.73
CA LEU A 115 0.41 2.41 1.16
C LEU A 115 1.13 2.08 -0.15
N SER A 116 0.62 2.61 -1.26
CA SER A 116 1.27 2.54 -2.57
C SER A 116 2.33 3.64 -2.72
N PRO A 117 3.23 3.56 -3.72
CA PRO A 117 4.15 4.65 -4.03
C PRO A 117 3.45 6.01 -4.25
N ALA A 118 2.25 6.02 -4.81
CA ALA A 118 1.45 7.24 -4.98
C ALA A 118 1.04 7.86 -3.63
N HIS A 119 0.58 7.04 -2.66
CA HIS A 119 0.30 7.52 -1.31
C HIS A 119 1.55 8.12 -0.65
N LEU A 120 2.71 7.47 -0.78
CA LEU A 120 3.96 7.96 -0.22
C LEU A 120 4.38 9.29 -0.87
N GLY A 121 4.22 9.43 -2.19
CA GLY A 121 4.50 10.68 -2.90
C GLY A 121 3.62 11.83 -2.41
N VAL A 122 2.33 11.58 -2.25
CA VAL A 122 1.37 12.58 -1.73
C VAL A 122 1.72 12.97 -0.30
N LEU A 123 1.99 12.00 0.59
CA LEU A 123 2.36 12.24 1.99
C LEU A 123 3.66 13.05 2.10
N ALA A 124 4.68 12.66 1.33
CA ALA A 124 5.95 13.40 1.28
C ALA A 124 5.77 14.83 0.76
N GLY A 125 4.95 15.03 -0.28
CA GLY A 125 4.61 16.35 -0.80
C GLY A 125 3.87 17.22 0.21
N GLN A 126 3.17 16.61 1.17
CA GLN A 126 2.58 17.30 2.32
C GLN A 126 3.56 17.48 3.49
N GLY A 127 4.82 17.02 3.35
CA GLY A 127 5.90 17.17 4.31
C GLY A 127 5.83 16.20 5.49
N TYR A 128 5.19 15.04 5.34
CA TYR A 128 5.27 13.96 6.30
C TYR A 128 6.57 13.17 6.07
N ALA A 129 7.45 13.15 7.06
CA ALA A 129 8.67 12.34 7.05
C ALA A 129 8.36 10.90 7.51
N ASP A 130 7.50 10.77 8.51
CA ASP A 130 7.12 9.51 9.12
C ASP A 130 5.60 9.35 9.12
N VAL A 131 5.15 8.13 8.85
CA VAL A 131 3.73 7.77 8.84
C VAL A 131 3.52 6.57 9.76
N PRO A 132 2.59 6.64 10.74
CA PRO A 132 2.26 5.48 11.56
C PRO A 132 1.68 4.36 10.70
N VAL A 133 2.25 3.17 10.83
CA VAL A 133 1.77 1.96 10.14
C VAL A 133 1.64 0.80 11.11
N TYR A 134 0.82 -0.20 10.76
CA TYR A 134 0.78 -1.43 11.51
C TYR A 134 2.12 -2.17 11.42
N LYS A 135 2.52 -2.82 12.52
CA LYS A 135 3.72 -3.68 12.54
C LYS A 135 3.57 -4.82 11.54
N THR A 136 4.64 -5.10 10.80
CA THR A 136 4.70 -6.31 9.97
C THR A 136 4.65 -7.54 10.86
N LEU A 137 3.69 -8.44 10.60
CA LEU A 137 3.59 -9.71 11.32
C LEU A 137 4.67 -10.68 10.85
N THR A 138 5.20 -11.45 11.80
CA THR A 138 6.06 -12.60 11.53
C THR A 138 5.24 -13.87 11.61
N VAL A 139 5.29 -14.71 10.57
CA VAL A 139 4.54 -15.96 10.49
C VAL A 139 5.51 -17.14 10.50
N GLY A 140 5.33 -18.04 11.45
CA GLY A 140 6.01 -19.33 11.49
C GLY A 140 5.40 -20.29 10.45
N VAL A 141 6.23 -20.99 9.69
CA VAL A 141 5.81 -22.05 8.77
C VAL A 141 6.55 -23.34 9.16
N LEU A 142 5.80 -24.33 9.61
CA LEU A 142 6.32 -25.62 10.03
C LEU A 142 5.82 -26.72 9.09
N ALA A 143 6.73 -27.38 8.38
CA ALA A 143 6.42 -28.60 7.64
C ALA A 143 6.69 -29.82 8.53
N THR A 144 5.69 -30.69 8.72
CA THR A 144 5.83 -31.93 9.49
C THR A 144 5.77 -33.13 8.56
N GLY A 145 6.68 -34.06 8.75
CA GLY A 145 6.73 -35.30 7.99
C GLY A 145 8.10 -35.96 8.06
N SER A 146 8.14 -37.19 8.57
CA SER A 146 9.38 -37.96 8.59
C SER A 146 9.90 -38.31 7.21
N GLU A 147 9.08 -38.19 6.16
CA GLU A 147 9.45 -38.36 4.77
C GLU A 147 10.12 -37.13 4.13
N LEU A 148 10.06 -35.96 4.81
CA LEU A 148 10.52 -34.69 4.23
C LEU A 148 12.04 -34.55 4.28
N LEU A 149 12.58 -34.02 3.20
CA LEU A 149 13.96 -33.52 3.08
C LEU A 149 13.93 -32.01 2.80
N ALA A 150 14.90 -31.31 3.32
CA ALA A 150 15.10 -29.91 2.93
C ALA A 150 15.60 -29.86 1.47
N PRO A 151 15.15 -28.85 0.66
CA PRO A 151 15.71 -28.64 -0.68
C PRO A 151 17.23 -28.46 -0.61
N GLY A 152 17.94 -29.28 -1.43
CA GLY A 152 19.40 -29.31 -1.46
C GLY A 152 20.03 -30.47 -0.69
N GLU A 153 19.29 -31.16 0.18
CA GLU A 153 19.76 -32.42 0.79
C GLU A 153 19.85 -33.54 -0.23
N ALA A 154 20.73 -34.53 0.01
CA ALA A 154 20.84 -35.69 -0.84
C ALA A 154 19.58 -36.56 -0.76
N TRP A 155 18.98 -36.88 -1.91
CA TRP A 155 17.80 -37.72 -1.91
C TRP A 155 18.08 -39.14 -1.46
N THR A 156 17.17 -39.69 -0.69
CA THR A 156 17.19 -41.08 -0.20
C THR A 156 15.86 -41.78 -0.49
N PRO A 157 15.85 -43.12 -0.71
CA PRO A 157 14.60 -43.85 -0.96
C PRO A 157 13.54 -43.62 0.12
N GLY A 158 12.29 -43.40 -0.28
CA GLY A 158 11.17 -43.16 0.64
C GLY A 158 11.03 -41.71 1.12
N LYS A 159 11.92 -40.83 0.70
CA LYS A 159 11.87 -39.39 1.02
C LYS A 159 11.38 -38.53 -0.13
N ILE A 160 10.78 -37.39 0.22
CA ILE A 160 10.36 -36.33 -0.72
C ILE A 160 10.88 -34.99 -0.21
N TYR A 161 11.01 -34.01 -1.07
CA TYR A 161 11.39 -32.65 -0.66
C TYR A 161 10.20 -31.84 -0.14
N ASP A 162 10.44 -31.01 0.88
CA ASP A 162 9.44 -30.06 1.42
C ASP A 162 9.09 -29.00 0.38
N ALA A 163 8.04 -29.25 -0.38
CA ALA A 163 7.47 -28.28 -1.32
C ALA A 163 6.49 -27.32 -0.62
N ASN A 164 5.69 -27.82 0.33
CA ASN A 164 4.66 -27.05 1.01
C ASN A 164 5.24 -25.92 1.86
N GLY A 165 6.26 -26.20 2.65
CA GLY A 165 6.92 -25.19 3.49
C GLY A 165 7.55 -24.07 2.63
N VAL A 166 8.16 -24.44 1.50
CA VAL A 166 8.74 -23.47 0.56
C VAL A 166 7.65 -22.61 -0.08
N GLN A 167 6.60 -23.24 -0.62
CA GLN A 167 5.50 -22.54 -1.31
C GLN A 167 4.75 -21.60 -0.36
N ASN A 168 4.36 -22.09 0.83
CA ASN A 168 3.64 -21.30 1.82
C ASN A 168 4.48 -20.11 2.30
N ALA A 169 5.77 -20.32 2.57
CA ALA A 169 6.69 -19.25 2.96
C ALA A 169 6.87 -18.21 1.86
N ALA A 170 7.02 -18.63 0.61
CA ALA A 170 7.15 -17.71 -0.53
C ALA A 170 5.88 -16.86 -0.71
N ARG A 171 4.71 -17.49 -0.62
CA ARG A 171 3.42 -16.79 -0.73
C ARG A 171 3.22 -15.76 0.38
N LEU A 172 3.52 -16.11 1.62
CA LEU A 172 3.41 -15.19 2.75
C LEU A 172 4.37 -14.00 2.61
N ARG A 173 5.62 -14.23 2.15
CA ARG A 173 6.56 -13.14 1.86
C ARG A 173 6.06 -12.23 0.73
N GLN A 174 5.46 -12.78 -0.32
CA GLN A 174 4.84 -12.00 -1.40
C GLN A 174 3.73 -11.08 -0.87
N LEU A 175 3.01 -11.51 0.18
CA LEU A 175 2.00 -10.71 0.85
C LEU A 175 2.57 -9.68 1.84
N GLY A 176 3.90 -9.65 2.03
CA GLY A 176 4.59 -8.69 2.88
C GLY A 176 4.78 -9.14 4.33
N PHE A 177 4.57 -10.42 4.65
CA PHE A 177 4.86 -10.97 5.98
C PHE A 177 6.34 -11.33 6.12
N ALA A 178 6.91 -11.16 7.32
CA ALA A 178 8.15 -11.83 7.70
C ALA A 178 7.85 -13.30 7.93
N VAL A 179 8.77 -14.22 7.54
CA VAL A 179 8.51 -15.66 7.62
C VAL A 179 9.71 -16.40 8.22
N ASN A 180 9.45 -17.12 9.28
CA ASN A 180 10.36 -18.10 9.88
C ASN A 180 9.92 -19.51 9.47
N ARG A 181 10.70 -20.19 8.61
CA ARG A 181 10.38 -21.53 8.11
C ARG A 181 11.22 -22.59 8.80
N ARG A 182 10.56 -23.65 9.30
CA ARG A 182 11.18 -24.84 9.90
C ARG A 182 10.54 -26.11 9.35
N HIS A 183 11.17 -27.23 9.55
CA HIS A 183 10.62 -28.58 9.33
C HIS A 183 11.02 -29.49 10.45
N CYS A 184 10.21 -30.51 10.72
CA CYS A 184 10.49 -31.54 11.72
C CYS A 184 9.91 -32.90 11.30
N SER A 185 10.31 -33.95 12.00
CA SER A 185 9.73 -35.27 11.82
C SER A 185 8.29 -35.36 12.36
N ASP A 186 7.63 -36.55 12.19
CA ASP A 186 6.32 -36.84 12.77
C ASP A 186 6.46 -37.33 14.24
N ASP A 187 7.40 -36.79 14.99
CA ASP A 187 7.51 -37.02 16.42
C ASP A 187 6.71 -35.95 17.18
N PRO A 188 5.73 -36.37 18.03
CA PRO A 188 4.89 -35.42 18.77
C PRO A 188 5.64 -34.45 19.66
N GLU A 189 6.73 -34.93 20.30
CA GLU A 189 7.56 -34.10 21.18
C GLU A 189 8.34 -33.07 20.39
N GLU A 190 8.86 -33.45 19.21
CA GLU A 190 9.55 -32.56 18.30
C GLU A 190 8.61 -31.52 17.74
N ILE A 191 7.42 -31.93 17.26
CA ILE A 191 6.38 -31.00 16.75
C ILE A 191 6.01 -30.01 17.86
N ALA A 192 5.76 -30.47 19.09
CA ALA A 192 5.39 -29.61 20.21
C ALA A 192 6.50 -28.61 20.58
N ARG A 193 7.78 -29.02 20.49
CA ARG A 193 8.93 -28.14 20.71
C ARG A 193 9.01 -27.04 19.66
N GLU A 194 9.03 -27.43 18.38
CA GLU A 194 9.11 -26.49 17.27
C GLU A 194 7.92 -25.49 17.25
N MET A 195 6.71 -25.98 17.57
CA MET A 195 5.53 -25.14 17.71
C MET A 195 5.67 -24.11 18.84
N ARG A 196 6.19 -24.52 20.04
CA ARG A 196 6.40 -23.55 21.13
C ARG A 196 7.43 -22.51 20.78
N GLU A 197 8.54 -22.89 20.13
CA GLU A 197 9.57 -21.96 19.71
C GLU A 197 9.03 -20.97 18.64
N LEU A 198 8.34 -21.48 17.62
CA LEU A 198 7.71 -20.60 16.61
C LEU A 198 6.66 -19.67 17.23
N LEU A 199 5.86 -20.17 18.17
CA LEU A 199 4.88 -19.35 18.88
C LEU A 199 5.54 -18.30 19.78
N ALA A 200 6.76 -18.53 20.27
CA ALA A 200 7.51 -17.51 21.00
C ALA A 200 8.04 -16.40 20.09
N GLU A 201 8.49 -16.74 18.89
CA GLU A 201 9.16 -15.85 17.95
C GLU A 201 8.21 -15.15 16.96
N CYS A 202 7.05 -15.77 16.65
CA CYS A 202 6.14 -15.36 15.58
C CYS A 202 4.79 -14.87 16.12
N ASP A 203 4.07 -14.10 15.33
CA ASP A 203 2.74 -13.59 15.64
C ASP A 203 1.63 -14.60 15.26
N ALA A 204 1.92 -15.53 14.34
CA ALA A 204 1.06 -16.65 13.95
C ALA A 204 1.88 -17.83 13.46
N VAL A 205 1.30 -19.03 13.44
CA VAL A 205 1.97 -20.25 12.93
C VAL A 205 1.06 -20.97 11.94
N ILE A 206 1.66 -21.43 10.83
CA ILE A 206 1.02 -22.30 9.84
C ILE A 206 1.81 -23.59 9.79
N THR A 207 1.11 -24.73 9.90
CA THR A 207 1.72 -26.05 9.68
C THR A 207 1.22 -26.69 8.41
N SER A 208 1.97 -27.60 7.83
CA SER A 208 1.53 -28.48 6.75
C SER A 208 1.95 -29.91 7.01
N GLY A 209 1.01 -30.85 6.85
CA GLY A 209 1.13 -32.26 7.27
C GLY A 209 0.50 -32.51 8.65
N GLY A 210 0.34 -33.78 9.03
CA GLY A 210 -0.06 -34.22 10.37
C GLY A 210 -1.45 -33.79 10.86
N VAL A 211 -2.39 -33.37 9.98
CA VAL A 211 -3.71 -32.82 10.38
C VAL A 211 -4.90 -33.68 9.96
N SER A 212 -4.67 -34.80 9.26
CA SER A 212 -5.74 -35.70 8.82
C SER A 212 -6.18 -36.69 9.95
N VAL A 213 -6.81 -37.78 9.60
CA VAL A 213 -7.29 -38.83 10.52
C VAL A 213 -6.36 -40.06 10.55
N GLY A 214 -5.15 -39.92 10.04
CA GLY A 214 -4.15 -41.01 10.02
C GLY A 214 -3.51 -41.30 11.38
N GLN A 215 -2.90 -42.47 11.52
CA GLN A 215 -2.23 -42.85 12.76
C GLN A 215 -1.04 -41.95 13.17
N LYS A 216 -0.53 -41.14 12.23
CA LYS A 216 0.59 -40.21 12.44
C LYS A 216 0.18 -38.73 12.44
N ASP A 217 -1.10 -38.46 12.57
CA ASP A 217 -1.62 -37.08 12.56
C ASP A 217 -1.66 -36.55 14.01
N TYR A 218 -0.50 -36.09 14.50
CA TYR A 218 -0.31 -35.69 15.88
C TYR A 218 -0.67 -34.23 16.20
N LEU A 219 -0.91 -33.40 15.21
CA LEU A 219 -1.19 -31.97 15.41
C LEU A 219 -2.39 -31.68 16.31
N PRO A 220 -3.54 -32.42 16.25
CA PRO A 220 -4.63 -32.21 17.19
C PRO A 220 -4.20 -32.39 18.64
N ALA A 221 -3.46 -33.49 18.95
CA ALA A 221 -2.97 -33.78 20.29
C ALA A 221 -1.92 -32.77 20.76
N VAL A 222 -1.03 -32.34 19.87
CA VAL A 222 -0.03 -31.29 20.15
C VAL A 222 -0.71 -29.98 20.49
N LEU A 223 -1.74 -29.60 19.76
CA LEU A 223 -2.49 -28.38 20.03
C LEU A 223 -3.24 -28.44 21.37
N GLU A 224 -3.79 -29.58 21.73
CA GLU A 224 -4.38 -29.81 23.06
C GLU A 224 -3.32 -29.65 24.17
N GLN A 225 -2.14 -30.24 24.00
CA GLN A 225 -1.00 -30.07 24.91
C GLN A 225 -0.54 -28.61 25.06
N LEU A 226 -0.69 -27.81 23.98
CA LEU A 226 -0.38 -26.38 23.98
C LEU A 226 -1.54 -25.50 24.49
N ASN A 227 -2.62 -26.10 25.00
CA ASN A 227 -3.85 -25.43 25.44
C ASN A 227 -4.43 -24.53 24.36
N ALA A 228 -4.52 -25.04 23.13
CA ALA A 228 -5.09 -24.30 22.01
C ALA A 228 -6.61 -24.16 22.18
N ASP A 229 -7.09 -22.95 21.92
CA ASP A 229 -8.53 -22.70 21.69
C ASP A 229 -8.84 -23.03 20.22
N ILE A 230 -9.47 -24.20 19.99
CA ILE A 230 -9.79 -24.69 18.66
C ILE A 230 -11.02 -23.97 18.13
N LEU A 231 -10.85 -23.21 17.05
CA LEU A 231 -11.93 -22.46 16.39
C LEU A 231 -12.76 -23.37 15.49
N PHE A 232 -12.11 -24.23 14.73
CA PHE A 232 -12.75 -25.28 13.94
C PHE A 232 -11.77 -26.41 13.58
N ALA A 233 -12.31 -27.60 13.34
CA ALA A 233 -11.59 -28.76 12.84
C ALA A 233 -12.37 -29.35 11.66
N GLY A 234 -11.75 -29.33 10.49
CA GLY A 234 -12.36 -29.72 9.22
C GLY A 234 -13.18 -28.61 8.55
N VAL A 235 -13.18 -28.62 7.23
CA VAL A 235 -13.97 -27.72 6.39
C VAL A 235 -14.73 -28.52 5.32
N ALA A 236 -15.93 -28.07 4.95
CA ALA A 236 -16.74 -28.70 3.91
C ALA A 236 -16.26 -28.34 2.50
N GLN A 237 -15.00 -28.70 2.21
CA GLN A 237 -14.30 -28.37 0.98
C GLN A 237 -13.52 -29.58 0.45
N LYS A 238 -13.41 -29.71 -0.86
CA LYS A 238 -12.59 -30.73 -1.52
C LYS A 238 -11.86 -30.11 -2.72
N PRO A 239 -10.51 -30.13 -2.76
CA PRO A 239 -9.60 -30.66 -1.72
C PRO A 239 -9.46 -29.69 -0.54
N GLY A 240 -8.92 -30.20 0.58
CA GLY A 240 -8.57 -29.41 1.77
C GLY A 240 -9.53 -29.58 2.95
N SER A 241 -10.43 -30.59 2.93
CA SER A 241 -11.29 -30.88 4.09
C SER A 241 -10.54 -31.06 5.41
N PRO A 242 -9.40 -31.80 5.48
CA PRO A 242 -8.59 -31.83 6.67
C PRO A 242 -7.86 -30.51 6.86
N MET A 243 -8.36 -29.70 7.75
CA MET A 243 -7.77 -28.46 8.19
C MET A 243 -8.19 -28.17 9.62
N LEU A 244 -7.30 -27.56 10.40
CA LEU A 244 -7.62 -27.14 11.76
C LEU A 244 -7.16 -25.67 11.91
N ALA A 245 -7.97 -24.88 12.59
CA ALA A 245 -7.59 -23.54 13.00
C ALA A 245 -7.87 -23.34 14.49
N GLY A 246 -6.98 -22.64 15.15
CA GLY A 246 -7.09 -22.36 16.57
C GLY A 246 -6.23 -21.17 16.99
N LYS A 247 -6.19 -20.96 18.31
CA LYS A 247 -5.34 -19.94 18.94
C LYS A 247 -4.55 -20.58 20.08
N VAL A 248 -3.27 -20.24 20.17
CA VAL A 248 -2.42 -20.57 21.32
C VAL A 248 -1.88 -19.26 21.88
N GLY A 249 -2.18 -18.97 23.13
CA GLY A 249 -1.79 -17.71 23.76
C GLY A 249 -2.27 -16.45 22.99
N GLY A 250 -3.42 -16.55 22.34
CA GLY A 250 -3.99 -15.47 21.51
C GLY A 250 -3.44 -15.40 20.07
N LYS A 251 -2.38 -16.16 19.74
CA LYS A 251 -1.78 -16.20 18.40
C LYS A 251 -2.50 -17.22 17.52
N LEU A 252 -2.75 -16.86 16.25
CA LEU A 252 -3.42 -17.74 15.29
C LEU A 252 -2.53 -18.91 14.90
N VAL A 253 -3.13 -20.10 14.83
CA VAL A 253 -2.51 -21.33 14.34
C VAL A 253 -3.41 -21.94 13.28
N PHE A 254 -2.84 -22.28 12.11
CA PHE A 254 -3.52 -22.97 11.02
C PHE A 254 -2.76 -24.25 10.68
N CYS A 255 -3.42 -25.39 10.78
CA CYS A 255 -2.85 -26.68 10.40
C CYS A 255 -3.45 -27.10 9.06
N LEU A 256 -2.62 -27.11 8.02
CA LEU A 256 -3.02 -27.38 6.65
C LEU A 256 -2.68 -28.83 6.27
N SER A 257 -3.40 -29.37 5.29
CA SER A 257 -3.14 -30.71 4.75
C SER A 257 -1.71 -30.88 4.22
N GLY A 258 -1.19 -32.10 4.27
CA GLY A 258 0.07 -32.47 3.62
C GLY A 258 -0.01 -32.48 2.09
N ASN A 259 -1.20 -32.59 1.50
CA ASN A 259 -1.35 -32.54 0.04
C ASN A 259 -1.10 -31.10 -0.46
N PRO A 260 -0.15 -30.88 -1.40
CA PRO A 260 0.27 -29.54 -1.81
C PRO A 260 -0.86 -28.66 -2.35
N PHE A 261 -1.74 -29.20 -3.18
CA PHE A 261 -2.86 -28.44 -3.74
C PHE A 261 -3.88 -28.07 -2.65
N ALA A 262 -4.17 -29.00 -1.73
CA ALA A 262 -5.04 -28.75 -0.60
C ALA A 262 -4.45 -27.70 0.36
N ALA A 263 -3.16 -27.79 0.67
CA ALA A 263 -2.46 -26.81 1.49
C ALA A 263 -2.52 -25.40 0.87
N ALA A 264 -2.22 -25.27 -0.42
CA ALA A 264 -2.30 -23.99 -1.12
C ALA A 264 -3.72 -23.42 -1.12
N ALA A 265 -4.74 -24.23 -1.43
CA ALA A 265 -6.13 -23.80 -1.45
C ALA A 265 -6.61 -23.31 -0.07
N THR A 266 -6.30 -24.07 1.00
CA THR A 266 -6.72 -23.69 2.36
C THR A 266 -5.89 -22.54 2.93
N LEU A 267 -4.62 -22.41 2.54
CA LEU A 267 -3.82 -21.21 2.83
C LEU A 267 -4.52 -19.95 2.31
N GLU A 268 -4.85 -19.94 1.01
CA GLU A 268 -5.45 -18.76 0.36
C GLU A 268 -6.85 -18.44 0.91
N GLN A 269 -7.66 -19.44 1.19
CA GLN A 269 -9.05 -19.22 1.57
C GLN A 269 -9.26 -18.92 3.04
N TYR A 270 -8.40 -19.42 3.94
CA TYR A 270 -8.60 -19.30 5.38
C TYR A 270 -7.47 -18.57 6.09
N ALA A 271 -6.22 -18.99 5.88
CA ALA A 271 -5.11 -18.43 6.63
C ALA A 271 -4.75 -17.02 6.15
N VAL A 272 -4.64 -16.80 4.84
CA VAL A 272 -4.28 -15.49 4.26
C VAL A 272 -5.28 -14.40 4.66
N PRO A 273 -6.61 -14.56 4.50
CA PRO A 273 -7.56 -13.53 4.93
C PRO A 273 -7.46 -13.18 6.41
N ALA A 274 -7.32 -14.20 7.25
CA ALA A 274 -7.19 -14.00 8.70
C ALA A 274 -5.91 -13.26 9.07
N LEU A 275 -4.78 -13.59 8.42
CA LEU A 275 -3.49 -12.92 8.63
C LEU A 275 -3.50 -11.49 8.12
N LEU A 276 -4.08 -11.23 6.95
CA LEU A 276 -4.21 -9.87 6.42
C LEU A 276 -5.05 -9.00 7.35
N ARG A 277 -6.15 -9.55 7.87
CA ARG A 277 -6.97 -8.85 8.85
C ARG A 277 -6.25 -8.63 10.18
N ALA A 278 -5.48 -9.60 10.66
CA ALA A 278 -4.63 -9.46 11.84
C ALA A 278 -3.52 -8.41 11.64
N ALA A 279 -3.03 -8.25 10.42
CA ALA A 279 -2.09 -7.19 10.03
C ALA A 279 -2.75 -5.81 9.84
N GLY A 280 -4.06 -5.68 10.14
CA GLY A 280 -4.79 -4.43 10.04
C GLY A 280 -5.22 -4.04 8.62
N ARG A 281 -5.13 -4.94 7.63
CA ARG A 281 -5.57 -4.64 6.26
C ARG A 281 -7.09 -4.73 6.14
N CYS A 282 -7.68 -3.76 5.47
CA CYS A 282 -9.12 -3.69 5.21
C CYS A 282 -9.52 -4.26 3.83
N GLU A 283 -8.56 -4.76 3.04
CA GLU A 283 -8.83 -5.31 1.73
C GLU A 283 -9.67 -6.60 1.83
N GLU A 284 -10.69 -6.70 0.99
CA GLU A 284 -11.43 -7.96 0.77
C GLU A 284 -10.50 -8.97 0.09
N SER A 285 -9.91 -9.86 0.87
CA SER A 285 -8.82 -10.73 0.45
C SER A 285 -9.23 -11.95 -0.37
N CYS A 286 -10.53 -12.21 -0.55
CA CYS A 286 -11.02 -13.36 -1.33
C CYS A 286 -12.31 -13.03 -2.07
N ILE A 287 -12.18 -12.51 -3.29
CA ILE A 287 -13.27 -12.60 -4.26
C ILE A 287 -13.07 -13.91 -5.04
N LEU A 288 -13.82 -14.94 -4.67
CA LEU A 288 -13.94 -16.14 -5.50
C LEU A 288 -14.77 -15.79 -6.74
N SER A 289 -14.12 -15.67 -7.89
CA SER A 289 -14.83 -15.54 -9.16
C SER A 289 -15.42 -16.90 -9.55
N LEU A 290 -16.74 -17.03 -9.51
CA LEU A 290 -17.46 -18.23 -9.99
C LEU A 290 -17.27 -18.48 -11.49
N ILE A 291 -16.85 -17.51 -12.27
CA ILE A 291 -16.55 -17.62 -13.71
C ILE A 291 -15.35 -18.57 -13.99
N HIS A 292 -14.43 -18.71 -13.04
CA HIS A 292 -13.27 -19.61 -13.15
C HIS A 292 -13.52 -20.99 -12.52
N ILE A 293 -14.69 -21.25 -11.96
CA ILE A 293 -15.13 -22.58 -11.53
C ILE A 293 -15.66 -23.31 -12.76
N SER A 294 -14.70 -23.78 -13.56
CA SER A 294 -14.75 -24.87 -14.52
C SER A 294 -16.07 -25.09 -15.26
N GLU A 295 -16.04 -24.88 -16.53
CA GLU A 295 -16.69 -25.87 -17.43
C GLU A 295 -15.94 -27.20 -17.25
N PRO A 296 -16.62 -28.30 -16.89
CA PRO A 296 -16.00 -29.60 -16.94
C PRO A 296 -15.70 -29.92 -18.40
N THR A 297 -14.44 -29.82 -18.80
CA THR A 297 -13.99 -30.40 -20.06
C THR A 297 -14.24 -31.90 -19.96
N ARG A 298 -15.36 -32.35 -20.49
CA ARG A 298 -15.57 -33.76 -20.80
C ARG A 298 -14.69 -34.09 -22.01
N HIS A 299 -13.62 -34.83 -21.79
CA HIS A 299 -12.97 -35.65 -22.80
C HIS A 299 -13.42 -37.08 -22.66
#